data_2c6efa874732b71abf66e948cb5fe1cc
#
_entry.id   2c6efa874732b71abf66e948cb5fe1cc
#
_cell.length_a   1.000
_cell.length_b   1.000
_cell.length_c   1.000
_cell.angle_alpha   90.00
_cell.angle_beta   90.00
_cell.angle_gamma   90.00
#
_symmetry.space_group_name_H-M   'P 1'
#
loop_
_entity.id
_entity.type
_entity.pdbx_description
1 polymer ?
#
loop_
_entity_poly.entity_id
_entity_poly.type
_entity_poly.pdbx_seq_one_letter_code
_entity_poly.pdbx_strand_id
1 'polypeptide(L)'
;RQASPPLTGVIDFRNELRGRYERKIMEIPIKHLRFRKNNGRIIADVESYELEHNCKLNEESPETQEILRKFLLNNDKERNEELKRSLTHKGQQSPAIATCDGFLINGNRRKMALEELYRLSNQDPDFEHMRVILLPAGVSELEIQQVENRCQLQNEGKSDYQGLNRAIKYMRNIQNGFSLEAQLKDDANYYGLPQDEFNKKVKEFEKNFIKPLQCIDNYLKLLGRANMYNTITENANDREGRWQAFVDYSNFYNGTLNNPSKLAQLHIEESDLGKLETAIFKLIRKRNLNSRDMDSPVGKLHEFIRKLPKYLANEDAAKSILKIADVPDDIPEEAKYDKEGKRHSEREIDSKWGALNEREVLGNLLDAQRHLTNQEARDKPLELLEDALRKLNHSNLKVSNMGSEYYEQGMELAQAI
;
A
#
# COMPACT_ATOMS: atom_id res chain seq x y z
N ARG A 1 -8.95 11.08 53.24
CA ARG A 1 -8.15 10.60 52.10
C ARG A 1 -8.07 11.76 51.10
N GLN A 2 -6.89 12.36 50.92
CA GLN A 2 -6.67 13.32 49.85
C GLN A 2 -6.88 12.58 48.50
N ALA A 3 -7.83 13.07 47.69
CA ALA A 3 -8.04 12.52 46.38
C ALA A 3 -6.77 12.70 45.55
N SER A 4 -6.26 11.60 44.96
CA SER A 4 -5.11 11.66 44.04
C SER A 4 -5.44 12.67 42.91
N PRO A 5 -4.47 13.50 42.49
CA PRO A 5 -4.72 14.45 41.41
C PRO A 5 -5.20 13.70 40.16
N PRO A 6 -6.14 14.26 39.39
CA PRO A 6 -6.64 13.61 38.20
C PRO A 6 -5.50 13.43 37.19
N LEU A 7 -5.41 12.26 36.60
CA LEU A 7 -4.49 12.03 35.47
C LEU A 7 -4.84 12.99 34.33
N THR A 8 -3.82 13.69 33.83
CA THR A 8 -3.98 14.61 32.69
C THR A 8 -3.12 14.13 31.52
N GLY A 9 -3.57 14.45 30.32
CA GLY A 9 -2.84 14.21 29.08
C GLY A 9 -2.91 15.44 28.18
N VAL A 10 -1.90 15.63 27.35
CA VAL A 10 -1.82 16.76 26.43
C VAL A 10 -2.31 16.33 25.05
N ILE A 11 -3.25 17.08 24.48
CA ILE A 11 -3.68 16.90 23.09
C ILE A 11 -3.46 18.24 22.38
N ASP A 12 -2.84 18.16 21.21
CA ASP A 12 -2.78 19.27 20.28
C ASP A 12 -4.12 19.35 19.52
N PHE A 13 -4.95 20.33 19.91
CA PHE A 13 -6.31 20.52 19.41
C PHE A 13 -6.54 22.00 19.13
N ARG A 14 -7.15 22.32 17.97
CA ARG A 14 -7.48 23.69 17.50
C ARG A 14 -6.31 24.62 17.18
N ASN A 15 -5.13 24.11 16.80
CA ASN A 15 -3.95 24.91 16.39
C ASN A 15 -3.60 26.07 17.33
N GLU A 16 -3.92 25.97 18.61
CA GLU A 16 -3.64 27.02 19.56
C GLU A 16 -2.13 27.04 19.85
N LEU A 17 -1.41 27.91 19.16
CA LEU A 17 0.05 28.11 19.22
C LEU A 17 0.59 28.43 20.61
N ARG A 18 -0.23 28.58 21.63
CA ARG A 18 0.16 29.04 22.97
C ARG A 18 -0.27 28.17 24.13
N GLY A 19 -0.87 27.01 23.93
CA GLY A 19 -1.32 26.19 25.04
C GLY A 19 -1.34 24.70 24.72
N ARG A 20 -0.38 23.97 25.21
CA ARG A 20 -0.58 22.53 25.41
C ARG A 20 -1.71 22.40 26.42
N TYR A 21 -2.92 22.11 25.95
CA TYR A 21 -4.05 21.92 26.84
C TYR A 21 -3.96 20.55 27.50
N GLU A 22 -3.77 20.58 28.79
CA GLU A 22 -3.97 19.40 29.63
C GLU A 22 -5.47 19.06 29.68
N ARG A 23 -5.78 17.84 29.31
CA ARG A 23 -7.13 17.30 29.37
C ARG A 23 -7.19 16.17 30.40
N LYS A 24 -8.29 16.07 31.13
CA LYS A 24 -8.52 14.96 32.04
C LYS A 24 -8.55 13.64 31.28
N ILE A 25 -7.81 12.66 31.79
CA ILE A 25 -7.92 11.28 31.36
C ILE A 25 -9.01 10.64 32.22
N MET A 26 -9.99 10.05 31.55
CA MET A 26 -11.14 9.39 32.18
C MET A 26 -11.04 7.89 31.95
N GLU A 27 -11.38 7.09 32.91
CA GLU A 27 -11.58 5.64 32.77
C GLU A 27 -13.02 5.41 32.34
N ILE A 28 -13.22 4.92 31.13
CA ILE A 28 -14.54 4.71 30.55
C ILE A 28 -14.71 3.23 30.25
N PRO A 29 -15.82 2.60 30.67
CA PRO A 29 -16.13 1.24 30.29
C PRO A 29 -16.13 1.09 28.76
N ILE A 30 -15.45 0.05 28.26
CA ILE A 30 -15.28 -0.16 26.80
C ILE A 30 -16.61 -0.28 26.07
N LYS A 31 -17.67 -0.73 26.73
CA LYS A 31 -19.03 -0.82 26.19
C LYS A 31 -19.67 0.53 25.82
N HIS A 32 -19.18 1.64 26.39
CA HIS A 32 -19.65 2.99 26.07
C HIS A 32 -18.82 3.67 25.00
N LEU A 33 -17.74 3.05 24.53
CA LEU A 33 -16.92 3.52 23.43
C LEU A 33 -17.36 2.86 22.12
N ARG A 34 -17.24 3.61 21.02
CA ARG A 34 -17.69 3.17 19.69
C ARG A 34 -16.56 3.28 18.67
N PHE A 35 -16.53 2.34 17.74
CA PHE A 35 -15.64 2.42 16.58
C PHE A 35 -16.20 3.42 15.56
N ARG A 36 -15.29 4.08 14.85
CA ARG A 36 -15.64 4.95 13.71
C ARG A 36 -15.39 4.23 12.40
N LYS A 37 -16.31 4.37 11.44
CA LYS A 37 -16.15 3.85 10.09
C LYS A 37 -15.09 4.63 9.28
N ASN A 38 -14.96 5.93 9.52
CA ASN A 38 -13.93 6.78 8.92
C ASN A 38 -12.53 6.55 9.54
N ASN A 39 -12.29 5.39 10.11
CA ASN A 39 -10.99 4.99 10.62
C ASN A 39 -10.09 4.61 9.46
N GLY A 40 -8.98 5.33 9.30
CA GLY A 40 -8.02 5.12 8.21
C GLY A 40 -7.34 3.74 8.16
N ARG A 41 -7.62 2.82 9.11
CA ARG A 41 -7.13 1.43 9.04
C ARG A 41 -8.06 0.50 8.30
N ILE A 42 -9.35 0.79 8.30
CA ILE A 42 -10.42 -0.10 7.80
C ILE A 42 -11.31 0.60 6.76
N ILE A 43 -10.96 1.79 6.33
CA ILE A 43 -11.77 2.57 5.39
C ILE A 43 -12.02 1.82 4.07
N ALA A 44 -11.02 1.11 3.54
CA ALA A 44 -11.16 0.30 2.35
C ALA A 44 -12.15 -0.87 2.53
N ASP A 45 -12.12 -1.51 3.71
CA ASP A 45 -13.02 -2.62 4.04
C ASP A 45 -14.46 -2.11 4.23
N VAL A 46 -14.62 -0.96 4.91
CA VAL A 46 -15.93 -0.32 5.12
C VAL A 46 -16.58 0.04 3.78
N GLU A 47 -15.87 0.74 2.91
CA GLU A 47 -16.41 1.17 1.61
C GLU A 47 -16.76 -0.01 0.73
N SER A 48 -15.90 -1.01 0.68
CA SER A 48 -16.18 -2.23 -0.08
C SER A 48 -17.39 -2.99 0.47
N TYR A 49 -17.52 -3.10 1.78
CA TYR A 49 -18.65 -3.76 2.43
C TYR A 49 -19.97 -3.03 2.14
N GLU A 50 -19.99 -1.69 2.27
CA GLU A 50 -21.19 -0.91 1.95
C GLU A 50 -21.65 -1.09 0.51
N LEU A 51 -20.70 -1.22 -0.44
CA LEU A 51 -20.99 -1.45 -1.85
C LEU A 51 -21.45 -2.89 -2.12
N GLU A 52 -20.72 -3.89 -1.59
CA GLU A 52 -21.07 -5.32 -1.78
C GLU A 52 -22.46 -5.66 -1.25
N HIS A 53 -22.87 -5.02 -0.14
CA HIS A 53 -24.16 -5.28 0.50
C HIS A 53 -25.23 -4.23 0.15
N ASN A 54 -24.90 -3.27 -0.73
CA ASN A 54 -25.78 -2.14 -1.09
C ASN A 54 -26.42 -1.47 0.13
N CYS A 55 -25.65 -1.20 1.17
CA CYS A 55 -26.09 -0.62 2.43
C CYS A 55 -25.19 0.55 2.87
N LYS A 56 -25.66 1.31 3.82
CA LYS A 56 -24.85 2.29 4.55
C LYS A 56 -24.76 1.87 6.01
N LEU A 57 -23.53 1.71 6.50
CA LEU A 57 -23.28 1.34 7.89
C LEU A 57 -23.63 2.52 8.82
N ASN A 58 -24.55 2.25 9.75
CA ASN A 58 -24.89 3.19 10.82
C ASN A 58 -23.98 2.90 12.03
N GLU A 59 -23.02 3.79 12.30
CA GLU A 59 -22.05 3.64 13.40
C GLU A 59 -22.68 3.49 14.79
N GLU A 60 -23.92 3.91 14.96
CA GLU A 60 -24.63 3.80 16.24
C GLU A 60 -25.22 2.39 16.46
N SER A 61 -25.40 1.60 15.42
CA SER A 61 -26.01 0.28 15.57
C SER A 61 -24.99 -0.74 16.12
N PRO A 62 -25.43 -1.64 17.03
CA PRO A 62 -24.60 -2.71 17.54
C PRO A 62 -24.06 -3.65 16.46
N GLU A 63 -24.85 -3.91 15.42
CA GLU A 63 -24.46 -4.75 14.29
C GLU A 63 -23.30 -4.13 13.51
N THR A 64 -23.35 -2.82 13.25
CA THR A 64 -22.26 -2.09 12.60
C THR A 64 -21.01 -2.09 13.47
N GLN A 65 -21.14 -1.89 14.79
CA GLN A 65 -20.01 -1.94 15.69
C GLN A 65 -19.31 -3.30 15.67
N GLU A 66 -20.05 -4.39 15.57
CA GLU A 66 -19.48 -5.74 15.44
C GLU A 66 -18.79 -5.94 14.06
N ILE A 67 -19.33 -5.39 12.97
CA ILE A 67 -18.70 -5.41 11.66
C ILE A 67 -17.35 -4.66 11.70
N LEU A 68 -17.34 -3.43 12.23
CA LEU A 68 -16.12 -2.63 12.37
C LEU A 68 -15.07 -3.31 13.25
N ARG A 69 -15.51 -3.97 14.34
CA ARG A 69 -14.64 -4.77 15.20
C ARG A 69 -13.98 -5.91 14.42
N LYS A 70 -14.74 -6.64 13.60
CA LYS A 70 -14.23 -7.73 12.77
C LYS A 70 -13.21 -7.24 11.73
N PHE A 71 -13.43 -6.08 11.12
CA PHE A 71 -12.44 -5.50 10.22
C PHE A 71 -11.13 -5.19 10.95
N LEU A 72 -11.19 -4.58 12.13
CA LEU A 72 -10.01 -4.31 12.94
C LEU A 72 -9.28 -5.58 13.39
N LEU A 73 -10.03 -6.62 13.76
CA LEU A 73 -9.49 -7.91 14.18
C LEU A 73 -8.74 -8.62 13.04
N ASN A 74 -9.28 -8.54 11.83
CA ASN A 74 -8.68 -9.16 10.65
C ASN A 74 -7.55 -8.34 10.01
N ASN A 75 -7.46 -7.04 10.35
CA ASN A 75 -6.40 -6.17 9.91
C ASN A 75 -5.15 -6.39 10.76
N ASP A 76 -4.06 -6.89 10.14
CA ASP A 76 -2.76 -7.08 10.79
C ASP A 76 -2.80 -7.94 12.08
N LYS A 77 -3.07 -9.23 11.90
CA LYS A 77 -3.25 -10.18 13.00
C LYS A 77 -2.03 -10.28 13.92
N GLU A 78 -0.81 -10.26 13.37
CA GLU A 78 0.43 -10.37 14.16
C GLU A 78 0.53 -9.20 15.16
N ARG A 79 0.34 -7.97 14.69
CA ARG A 79 0.37 -6.78 15.55
C ARG A 79 -0.83 -6.69 16.50
N ASN A 80 -1.96 -7.31 16.17
CA ASN A 80 -3.08 -7.42 17.10
C ASN A 80 -2.72 -8.35 18.28
N GLU A 81 -2.02 -9.46 18.01
CA GLU A 81 -1.53 -10.36 19.05
C GLU A 81 -0.43 -9.71 19.91
N GLU A 82 0.48 -8.95 19.30
CA GLU A 82 1.48 -8.16 20.04
C GLU A 82 0.82 -7.12 20.95
N LEU A 83 -0.19 -6.41 20.43
CA LEU A 83 -0.93 -5.42 21.21
C LEU A 83 -1.66 -6.06 22.39
N LYS A 84 -2.33 -7.21 22.20
CA LYS A 84 -2.98 -7.97 23.29
C LYS A 84 -1.97 -8.37 24.36
N ARG A 85 -0.82 -8.94 23.96
CA ARG A 85 0.26 -9.26 24.91
C ARG A 85 0.75 -8.04 25.67
N SER A 86 0.95 -6.91 25.00
CA SER A 86 1.38 -5.66 25.62
C SER A 86 0.34 -5.14 26.62
N LEU A 87 -0.95 -5.18 26.27
CA LEU A 87 -2.03 -4.76 27.17
C LEU A 87 -2.12 -5.65 28.41
N THR A 88 -1.95 -6.96 28.26
CA THR A 88 -1.95 -7.91 29.38
C THR A 88 -0.79 -7.67 30.35
N HIS A 89 0.42 -7.40 29.84
CA HIS A 89 1.60 -7.28 30.71
C HIS A 89 1.87 -5.87 31.23
N LYS A 90 1.56 -4.84 30.44
CA LYS A 90 1.92 -3.44 30.74
C LYS A 90 0.70 -2.54 30.94
N GLY A 91 -0.50 -3.05 30.67
CA GLY A 91 -1.70 -2.24 30.62
C GLY A 91 -1.66 -1.18 29.51
N GLN A 92 -2.61 -0.27 29.55
CA GLN A 92 -2.71 0.82 28.60
C GLN A 92 -1.67 1.91 28.90
N GLN A 93 -0.71 2.14 28.00
CA GLN A 93 0.38 3.11 28.19
C GLN A 93 -0.01 4.56 27.83
N SER A 94 -0.83 4.75 26.82
CA SER A 94 -1.27 6.08 26.36
C SER A 94 -2.78 6.16 26.33
N PRO A 95 -3.42 7.29 26.69
CA PRO A 95 -4.86 7.43 26.60
C PRO A 95 -5.32 7.34 25.15
N ALA A 96 -6.55 6.90 24.96
CA ALA A 96 -7.27 7.04 23.71
C ALA A 96 -7.86 8.45 23.60
N ILE A 97 -8.34 8.82 22.40
CA ILE A 97 -9.05 10.05 22.16
C ILE A 97 -10.40 9.71 21.56
N ALA A 98 -11.45 10.27 22.11
CA ALA A 98 -12.82 10.09 21.62
C ALA A 98 -13.57 11.41 21.59
N THR A 99 -14.62 11.45 20.78
CA THR A 99 -15.64 12.51 20.83
C THR A 99 -16.43 12.45 22.15
N CYS A 100 -17.17 13.49 22.48
CA CYS A 100 -17.95 13.55 23.71
C CYS A 100 -19.05 12.46 23.81
N ASP A 101 -19.49 11.93 22.68
CA ASP A 101 -20.46 10.85 22.52
C ASP A 101 -19.83 9.44 22.40
N GLY A 102 -18.52 9.36 22.61
CA GLY A 102 -17.80 8.09 22.76
C GLY A 102 -17.24 7.47 21.48
N PHE A 103 -17.29 8.15 20.32
CA PHE A 103 -16.65 7.64 19.12
C PHE A 103 -15.14 7.83 19.15
N LEU A 104 -14.39 6.75 18.97
CA LEU A 104 -12.93 6.75 19.06
C LEU A 104 -12.27 7.37 17.83
N ILE A 105 -11.58 8.48 18.04
CA ILE A 105 -10.72 9.10 17.03
C ILE A 105 -9.37 8.37 16.98
N ASN A 106 -8.80 8.04 18.16
CA ASN A 106 -7.61 7.23 18.33
C ASN A 106 -7.84 6.16 19.39
N GLY A 107 -7.27 4.98 19.18
CA GLY A 107 -7.36 3.86 20.12
C GLY A 107 -8.32 2.75 19.68
N ASN A 108 -8.85 2.78 18.45
CA ASN A 108 -9.76 1.76 17.92
C ASN A 108 -9.19 0.33 18.06
N ARG A 109 -7.92 0.10 17.66
CA ARG A 109 -7.27 -1.23 17.85
C ARG A 109 -7.17 -1.63 19.33
N ARG A 110 -6.90 -0.66 20.22
CA ARG A 110 -6.84 -0.93 21.67
C ARG A 110 -8.19 -1.35 22.23
N LYS A 111 -9.27 -0.64 21.84
CA LYS A 111 -10.63 -1.05 22.23
C LYS A 111 -10.93 -2.47 21.76
N MET A 112 -10.68 -2.77 20.48
CA MET A 112 -10.86 -4.11 19.93
C MET A 112 -10.06 -5.16 20.72
N ALA A 113 -8.79 -4.88 21.04
CA ALA A 113 -7.93 -5.79 21.78
C ALA A 113 -8.41 -5.97 23.23
N LEU A 114 -8.86 -4.91 23.90
CA LEU A 114 -9.45 -5.00 25.25
C LEU A 114 -10.75 -5.79 25.25
N GLU A 115 -11.62 -5.62 24.26
CA GLU A 115 -12.84 -6.42 24.10
C GLU A 115 -12.54 -7.91 23.91
N GLU A 116 -11.52 -8.25 23.12
CA GLU A 116 -11.07 -9.63 22.94
C GLU A 116 -10.50 -10.21 24.26
N LEU A 117 -9.64 -9.46 24.95
CA LEU A 117 -9.08 -9.88 26.23
C LEU A 117 -10.18 -10.06 27.29
N TYR A 118 -11.11 -9.11 27.40
CA TYR A 118 -12.25 -9.19 28.32
C TYR A 118 -13.10 -10.44 28.05
N ARG A 119 -13.36 -10.76 26.79
CA ARG A 119 -14.12 -11.96 26.40
C ARG A 119 -13.37 -13.25 26.71
N LEU A 120 -12.05 -13.30 26.42
CA LEU A 120 -11.23 -14.51 26.60
C LEU A 120 -10.87 -14.79 28.06
N SER A 121 -10.83 -13.76 28.90
CA SER A 121 -10.49 -13.86 30.34
C SER A 121 -11.67 -14.07 31.26
N ASN A 122 -12.82 -14.50 30.76
CA ASN A 122 -14.07 -14.61 31.52
C ASN A 122 -14.50 -13.29 32.20
N GLN A 123 -14.41 -12.19 31.46
CA GLN A 123 -14.81 -10.84 31.87
C GLN A 123 -13.96 -10.28 33.05
N ASP A 124 -12.65 -10.46 32.93
CA ASP A 124 -11.71 -9.89 33.90
C ASP A 124 -11.85 -8.35 33.94
N PRO A 125 -12.14 -7.76 35.12
CA PRO A 125 -12.33 -6.31 35.29
C PRO A 125 -11.14 -5.45 34.80
N ASP A 126 -9.93 -5.99 34.79
CA ASP A 126 -8.73 -5.27 34.30
C ASP A 126 -8.83 -4.86 32.82
N PHE A 127 -9.67 -5.52 32.03
CA PHE A 127 -9.90 -5.22 30.65
C PHE A 127 -11.24 -4.52 30.36
N GLU A 128 -12.05 -4.25 31.38
CA GLU A 128 -13.38 -3.64 31.24
C GLU A 128 -13.31 -2.16 30.89
N HIS A 129 -12.25 -1.46 31.29
CA HIS A 129 -12.13 -0.01 31.17
C HIS A 129 -10.99 0.42 30.25
N MET A 130 -11.17 1.58 29.65
CA MET A 130 -10.17 2.21 28.79
C MET A 130 -9.93 3.65 29.24
N ARG A 131 -8.66 4.05 29.35
CA ARG A 131 -8.28 5.45 29.61
C ARG A 131 -8.45 6.29 28.36
N VAL A 132 -9.26 7.34 28.44
CA VAL A 132 -9.70 8.12 27.29
C VAL A 132 -9.67 9.61 27.62
N ILE A 133 -9.28 10.43 26.67
CA ILE A 133 -9.48 11.86 26.67
C ILE A 133 -10.65 12.16 25.77
N LEU A 134 -11.68 12.83 26.31
CA LEU A 134 -12.85 13.26 25.53
C LEU A 134 -12.62 14.64 24.95
N LEU A 135 -12.92 14.80 23.66
CA LEU A 135 -13.02 16.09 23.02
C LEU A 135 -14.32 16.82 23.47
N PRO A 136 -14.34 18.15 23.48
CA PRO A 136 -15.54 18.90 23.83
C PRO A 136 -16.68 18.64 22.83
N ALA A 137 -17.91 18.96 23.24
CA ALA A 137 -19.05 18.94 22.32
C ALA A 137 -18.87 19.99 21.19
N GLY A 138 -19.46 19.72 20.01
CA GLY A 138 -19.43 20.64 18.88
C GLY A 138 -18.11 20.67 18.11
N VAL A 139 -17.29 19.63 18.23
CA VAL A 139 -16.09 19.45 17.38
C VAL A 139 -16.53 19.11 15.96
N SER A 140 -16.03 19.87 15.00
CA SER A 140 -16.32 19.62 13.57
C SER A 140 -15.60 18.37 13.05
N GLU A 141 -16.10 17.80 11.96
CA GLU A 141 -15.45 16.65 11.31
C GLU A 141 -14.02 16.99 10.85
N LEU A 142 -13.78 18.22 10.39
CA LEU A 142 -12.45 18.69 10.04
C LEU A 142 -11.49 18.67 11.23
N GLU A 143 -11.92 19.16 12.40
CA GLU A 143 -11.10 19.11 13.62
C GLU A 143 -10.83 17.68 14.08
N ILE A 144 -11.80 16.79 13.93
CA ILE A 144 -11.63 15.36 14.20
C ILE A 144 -10.57 14.76 13.29
N GLN A 145 -10.62 15.06 11.98
CA GLN A 145 -9.63 14.60 11.00
C GLN A 145 -8.22 15.12 11.32
N GLN A 146 -8.11 16.38 11.74
CA GLN A 146 -6.83 16.97 12.16
C GLN A 146 -6.25 16.24 13.39
N VAL A 147 -7.07 16.00 14.41
CA VAL A 147 -6.65 15.25 15.62
C VAL A 147 -6.24 13.84 15.24
N GLU A 148 -6.99 13.15 14.39
CA GLU A 148 -6.66 11.80 13.93
C GLU A 148 -5.32 11.78 13.19
N ASN A 149 -5.10 12.72 12.25
CA ASN A 149 -3.84 12.83 11.52
C ASN A 149 -2.66 13.03 12.47
N ARG A 150 -2.73 13.99 13.39
CA ARG A 150 -1.68 14.23 14.40
C ARG A 150 -1.40 13.01 15.27
N CYS A 151 -2.44 12.31 15.71
CA CYS A 151 -2.28 11.07 16.50
C CYS A 151 -1.61 9.93 15.74
N GLN A 152 -1.80 9.84 14.43
CA GLN A 152 -1.13 8.83 13.61
C GLN A 152 0.35 9.14 13.43
N LEU A 153 0.71 10.41 13.38
CA LEU A 153 2.05 10.91 13.10
C LEU A 153 2.95 10.99 14.34
N GLN A 154 2.37 11.22 15.53
CA GLN A 154 3.12 11.31 16.80
C GLN A 154 3.65 9.98 17.32
N ASN A 155 3.29 8.87 16.69
CA ASN A 155 3.60 7.53 17.17
C ASN A 155 4.71 6.88 16.34
N GLU A 156 5.95 7.31 16.55
CA GLU A 156 7.13 6.56 16.13
C GLU A 156 7.02 5.10 16.62
N GLY A 157 7.04 4.14 15.69
CA GLY A 157 6.98 2.71 16.00
C GLY A 157 5.59 2.08 16.00
N LYS A 158 4.49 2.82 15.73
CA LYS A 158 3.17 2.22 15.44
C LYS A 158 3.02 1.97 13.96
N SER A 159 2.33 0.87 13.60
CA SER A 159 2.11 0.54 12.19
C SER A 159 1.53 1.73 11.47
N ASP A 160 2.27 2.23 10.48
CA ASP A 160 1.75 3.18 9.52
C ASP A 160 0.47 2.61 8.90
N TYR A 161 -0.43 3.48 8.47
CA TYR A 161 -1.50 3.04 7.58
C TYR A 161 -0.86 2.29 6.41
N GLN A 162 -1.37 1.13 6.06
CA GLN A 162 -1.04 0.49 4.80
C GLN A 162 -1.18 1.53 3.68
N GLY A 163 -0.27 1.53 2.73
CA GLY A 163 -0.15 2.59 1.73
C GLY A 163 -1.48 2.97 1.08
N LEU A 164 -2.31 1.96 0.73
CA LEU A 164 -3.65 2.15 0.16
C LEU A 164 -4.58 2.93 1.10
N ASN A 165 -4.72 2.49 2.35
CA ASN A 165 -5.63 3.15 3.30
C ASN A 165 -5.21 4.58 3.60
N ARG A 166 -3.89 4.85 3.61
CA ARG A 166 -3.36 6.22 3.74
C ARG A 166 -3.76 7.06 2.53
N ALA A 167 -3.59 6.55 1.32
CA ALA A 167 -3.96 7.24 0.10
C ALA A 167 -5.46 7.56 0.04
N ILE A 168 -6.33 6.57 0.35
CA ILE A 168 -7.79 6.75 0.40
C ILE A 168 -8.16 7.85 1.39
N LYS A 169 -7.60 7.81 2.61
CA LYS A 169 -7.89 8.81 3.62
C LYS A 169 -7.51 10.23 3.19
N TYR A 170 -6.30 10.42 2.67
CA TYR A 170 -5.86 11.72 2.19
C TYR A 170 -6.72 12.23 1.03
N MET A 171 -7.08 11.36 0.10
CA MET A 171 -7.97 11.72 -1.01
C MET A 171 -9.37 12.11 -0.52
N ARG A 172 -9.94 11.40 0.46
CA ARG A 172 -11.22 11.76 1.08
C ARG A 172 -11.19 13.12 1.76
N ASN A 173 -10.12 13.39 2.49
CA ASN A 173 -9.92 14.69 3.12
C ASN A 173 -9.84 15.80 2.07
N ILE A 174 -9.17 15.56 0.91
CA ILE A 174 -9.13 16.50 -0.21
C ILE A 174 -10.53 16.74 -0.77
N GLN A 175 -11.32 15.70 -0.98
CA GLN A 175 -12.71 15.80 -1.44
C GLN A 175 -13.61 16.57 -0.47
N ASN A 176 -13.32 16.49 0.82
CA ASN A 176 -13.99 17.25 1.88
C ASN A 176 -13.45 18.69 2.05
N GLY A 177 -12.57 19.15 1.16
CA GLY A 177 -12.05 20.53 1.16
C GLY A 177 -10.78 20.76 1.99
N PHE A 178 -10.17 19.69 2.51
CA PHE A 178 -8.91 19.79 3.26
C PHE A 178 -7.73 19.45 2.32
N SER A 179 -7.05 20.47 1.81
CA SER A 179 -6.02 20.31 0.78
C SER A 179 -4.86 19.42 1.23
N LEU A 180 -4.15 18.80 0.27
CA LEU A 180 -3.01 17.94 0.57
C LEU A 180 -1.92 18.70 1.34
N GLU A 181 -1.62 19.93 0.93
CA GLU A 181 -0.63 20.79 1.59
C GLU A 181 -1.03 21.07 3.04
N ALA A 182 -2.31 21.36 3.30
CA ALA A 182 -2.79 21.61 4.65
C ALA A 182 -2.69 20.35 5.52
N GLN A 183 -3.02 19.18 4.97
CA GLN A 183 -2.87 17.89 5.65
C GLN A 183 -1.41 17.59 5.99
N LEU A 184 -0.47 17.82 5.04
CA LEU A 184 0.95 17.57 5.25
C LEU A 184 1.60 18.62 6.17
N LYS A 185 1.13 19.85 6.21
CA LYS A 185 1.59 20.86 7.19
C LYS A 185 1.25 20.49 8.64
N ASP A 186 0.17 19.73 8.84
CA ASP A 186 -0.20 19.19 10.15
C ASP A 186 0.64 17.93 10.54
N ASP A 187 1.44 17.39 9.60
CA ASP A 187 2.30 16.25 9.84
C ASP A 187 3.60 16.69 10.51
N ALA A 188 3.89 16.13 11.68
CA ALA A 188 5.10 16.44 12.44
C ALA A 188 6.40 16.21 11.64
N ASN A 189 6.39 15.27 10.68
CA ASN A 189 7.55 14.99 9.83
C ASN A 189 7.86 16.10 8.83
N TYR A 190 6.89 17.00 8.57
CA TYR A 190 7.03 18.10 7.62
C TYR A 190 6.97 19.46 8.30
N TYR A 191 6.75 19.49 9.62
CA TYR A 191 6.66 20.74 10.38
C TYR A 191 7.97 21.51 10.37
N GLY A 192 7.89 22.81 10.04
CA GLY A 192 9.07 23.70 10.06
C GLY A 192 10.02 23.54 8.89
N LEU A 193 9.70 22.72 7.87
CA LEU A 193 10.50 22.64 6.65
C LEU A 193 10.49 23.96 5.87
N PRO A 194 11.62 24.34 5.23
CA PRO A 194 11.63 25.41 4.24
C PRO A 194 10.61 25.15 3.12
N GLN A 195 10.01 26.21 2.57
CA GLN A 195 8.93 26.07 1.58
C GLN A 195 9.31 25.20 0.38
N ASP A 196 10.54 25.32 -0.11
CA ASP A 196 11.02 24.53 -1.25
C ASP A 196 11.14 23.02 -0.92
N GLU A 197 11.58 22.69 0.28
CA GLU A 197 11.65 21.31 0.76
C GLU A 197 10.25 20.75 1.00
N PHE A 198 9.36 21.55 1.58
CA PHE A 198 7.97 21.17 1.76
C PHE A 198 7.28 20.88 0.42
N ASN A 199 7.46 21.73 -0.58
CA ASN A 199 6.90 21.53 -1.93
C ASN A 199 7.43 20.22 -2.58
N LYS A 200 8.70 19.86 -2.35
CA LYS A 200 9.25 18.57 -2.79
C LYS A 200 8.54 17.40 -2.09
N LYS A 201 8.27 17.52 -0.79
CA LYS A 201 7.55 16.49 -0.02
C LYS A 201 6.10 16.33 -0.46
N VAL A 202 5.40 17.41 -0.78
CA VAL A 202 4.05 17.36 -1.37
C VAL A 202 4.08 16.56 -2.68
N LYS A 203 5.00 16.88 -3.60
CA LYS A 203 5.14 16.14 -4.88
C LYS A 203 5.53 14.68 -4.68
N GLU A 204 6.39 14.39 -3.69
CA GLU A 204 6.75 13.03 -3.32
C GLU A 204 5.53 12.24 -2.81
N PHE A 205 4.70 12.87 -1.98
CA PHE A 205 3.47 12.27 -1.49
C PHE A 205 2.46 12.03 -2.61
N GLU A 206 2.24 13.00 -3.49
CA GLU A 206 1.40 12.83 -4.67
C GLU A 206 1.86 11.63 -5.52
N LYS A 207 3.16 11.54 -5.79
CA LYS A 207 3.77 10.47 -6.56
C LYS A 207 3.59 9.09 -5.92
N ASN A 208 3.73 9.00 -4.59
CA ASN A 208 3.78 7.72 -3.89
C ASN A 208 2.41 7.25 -3.37
N PHE A 209 1.41 8.14 -3.28
CA PHE A 209 0.11 7.82 -2.70
C PHE A 209 -1.07 8.21 -3.60
N ILE A 210 -1.12 9.46 -4.08
CA ILE A 210 -2.30 9.97 -4.81
C ILE A 210 -2.37 9.37 -6.21
N LYS A 211 -1.28 9.44 -6.97
CA LYS A 211 -1.23 8.89 -8.34
C LYS A 211 -1.42 7.37 -8.40
N PRO A 212 -0.82 6.55 -7.50
CA PRO A 212 -1.15 5.13 -7.44
C PRO A 212 -2.62 4.85 -7.13
N LEU A 213 -3.25 5.63 -6.24
CA LEU A 213 -4.68 5.50 -5.98
C LEU A 213 -5.52 5.78 -7.21
N GLN A 214 -5.18 6.80 -8.01
CA GLN A 214 -5.87 7.08 -9.28
C GLN A 214 -5.74 5.91 -10.27
N CYS A 215 -4.59 5.24 -10.32
CA CYS A 215 -4.42 4.02 -11.12
C CYS A 215 -5.31 2.86 -10.61
N ILE A 216 -5.44 2.72 -9.29
CA ILE A 216 -6.34 1.74 -8.68
C ILE A 216 -7.79 2.06 -9.01
N ASP A 217 -8.20 3.31 -8.95
CA ASP A 217 -9.56 3.73 -9.29
C ASP A 217 -9.89 3.39 -10.75
N ASN A 218 -8.96 3.62 -11.68
CA ASN A 218 -9.10 3.21 -13.08
C ASN A 218 -9.22 1.69 -13.23
N TYR A 219 -8.35 0.93 -12.54
CA TYR A 219 -8.42 -0.53 -12.52
C TYR A 219 -9.77 -1.06 -12.01
N LEU A 220 -10.22 -0.54 -10.88
CA LEU A 220 -11.50 -0.95 -10.29
C LEU A 220 -12.68 -0.54 -11.18
N LYS A 221 -12.61 0.62 -11.82
CA LYS A 221 -13.62 1.09 -12.76
C LYS A 221 -13.72 0.19 -14.01
N LEU A 222 -12.58 -0.24 -14.57
CA LEU A 222 -12.55 -1.18 -15.70
C LEU A 222 -13.19 -2.52 -15.35
N LEU A 223 -13.05 -2.98 -14.11
CA LEU A 223 -13.70 -4.21 -13.63
C LEU A 223 -15.17 -4.02 -13.20
N GLY A 224 -15.75 -2.81 -13.33
CA GLY A 224 -17.08 -2.51 -12.81
C GLY A 224 -17.18 -2.50 -11.28
N ARG A 225 -16.08 -2.32 -10.58
CA ARG A 225 -15.94 -2.43 -9.12
C ARG A 225 -15.46 -1.10 -8.49
N ALA A 226 -15.94 0.03 -8.99
CA ALA A 226 -15.53 1.34 -8.48
C ALA A 226 -15.64 1.41 -6.95
N ASN A 227 -14.57 1.87 -6.28
CA ASN A 227 -14.41 1.97 -4.82
C ASN A 227 -14.40 0.63 -4.03
N MET A 228 -14.35 -0.52 -4.68
CA MET A 228 -14.23 -1.82 -3.99
C MET A 228 -12.77 -2.16 -3.69
N TYR A 229 -12.15 -1.40 -2.78
CA TYR A 229 -10.72 -1.48 -2.49
C TYR A 229 -10.28 -2.75 -1.74
N ASN A 230 -11.21 -3.53 -1.18
CA ASN A 230 -10.92 -4.79 -0.49
C ASN A 230 -10.19 -5.80 -1.39
N THR A 231 -10.35 -5.71 -2.71
CA THR A 231 -9.63 -6.56 -3.68
C THR A 231 -8.15 -6.20 -3.83
N ILE A 232 -7.75 -5.01 -3.34
CA ILE A 232 -6.37 -4.49 -3.41
C ILE A 232 -5.61 -4.73 -2.11
N THR A 233 -6.32 -4.78 -0.96
CA THR A 233 -5.72 -4.91 0.37
C THR A 233 -5.05 -6.28 0.57
N GLU A 234 -4.10 -6.31 1.50
CA GLU A 234 -3.52 -7.55 2.00
C GLU A 234 -4.55 -8.40 2.76
N ASN A 235 -4.31 -9.70 2.81
CA ASN A 235 -5.06 -10.62 3.67
C ASN A 235 -4.14 -11.70 4.24
N ALA A 236 -4.69 -12.62 5.04
CA ALA A 236 -3.94 -13.70 5.67
C ALA A 236 -3.15 -14.59 4.66
N ASN A 237 -3.61 -14.66 3.42
CA ASN A 237 -3.01 -15.49 2.35
C ASN A 237 -2.17 -14.69 1.35
N ASP A 238 -2.19 -13.36 1.45
CA ASP A 238 -1.49 -12.45 0.55
C ASP A 238 -0.99 -11.23 1.34
N ARG A 239 0.21 -11.35 1.91
CA ARG A 239 0.83 -10.30 2.72
C ARG A 239 1.34 -9.11 1.90
N GLU A 240 1.57 -9.29 0.60
CA GLU A 240 2.16 -8.24 -0.24
C GLU A 240 1.09 -7.32 -0.82
N GLY A 241 -0.15 -7.80 -0.96
CA GLY A 241 -1.22 -7.05 -1.61
C GLY A 241 -0.87 -6.62 -3.03
N ARG A 242 -1.70 -5.74 -3.59
CA ARG A 242 -1.47 -5.17 -4.93
C ARG A 242 -0.98 -3.72 -4.88
N TRP A 243 -0.91 -3.11 -3.70
CA TRP A 243 -0.55 -1.70 -3.56
C TRP A 243 0.80 -1.36 -4.19
N GLN A 244 1.86 -2.13 -3.88
CA GLN A 244 3.19 -1.87 -4.41
C GLN A 244 3.25 -1.99 -5.93
N ALA A 245 2.51 -2.94 -6.51
CA ALA A 245 2.40 -3.08 -7.96
C ALA A 245 1.80 -1.83 -8.62
N PHE A 246 0.79 -1.22 -8.01
CA PHE A 246 0.20 0.04 -8.49
C PHE A 246 1.13 1.24 -8.28
N VAL A 247 1.91 1.28 -7.21
CA VAL A 247 2.94 2.31 -7.03
C VAL A 247 3.97 2.23 -8.16
N ASP A 248 4.46 1.03 -8.46
CA ASP A 248 5.46 0.84 -9.53
C ASP A 248 4.86 1.08 -10.92
N TYR A 249 3.63 0.67 -11.16
CA TYR A 249 2.91 0.99 -12.40
C TYR A 249 2.69 2.51 -12.56
N SER A 250 2.23 3.19 -11.53
CA SER A 250 2.05 4.65 -11.57
C SER A 250 3.35 5.39 -11.85
N ASN A 251 4.46 4.92 -11.29
CA ASN A 251 5.79 5.47 -11.57
C ASN A 251 6.21 5.22 -13.02
N PHE A 252 5.96 4.04 -13.56
CA PHE A 252 6.23 3.70 -14.95
C PHE A 252 5.36 4.53 -15.90
N TYR A 253 4.06 4.62 -15.65
CA TYR A 253 3.12 5.42 -16.44
C TYR A 253 3.55 6.89 -16.50
N ASN A 254 3.71 7.54 -15.34
CA ASN A 254 4.03 8.97 -15.28
C ASN A 254 5.49 9.28 -15.68
N GLY A 255 6.40 8.35 -15.49
CA GLY A 255 7.83 8.57 -15.74
C GLY A 255 8.30 8.15 -17.13
N THR A 256 7.56 7.25 -17.79
CA THR A 256 7.96 6.67 -19.09
C THR A 256 6.86 6.81 -20.14
N LEU A 257 5.66 6.29 -19.89
CA LEU A 257 4.60 6.28 -20.92
C LEU A 257 4.08 7.69 -21.23
N ASN A 258 3.99 8.58 -20.24
CA ASN A 258 3.62 9.99 -20.42
C ASN A 258 4.78 10.88 -20.91
N ASN A 259 5.94 10.31 -21.21
CA ASN A 259 7.08 11.05 -21.73
C ASN A 259 7.36 10.62 -23.17
N PRO A 260 7.07 11.46 -24.19
CA PRO A 260 7.22 11.08 -25.59
C PRO A 260 8.61 10.59 -25.97
N SER A 261 9.67 11.21 -25.41
CA SER A 261 11.06 10.81 -25.72
C SER A 261 11.41 9.43 -25.15
N LYS A 262 10.81 9.04 -24.03
CA LYS A 262 11.01 7.71 -23.43
C LYS A 262 10.09 6.66 -24.07
N LEU A 263 8.86 7.06 -24.39
CA LEU A 263 7.92 6.19 -25.09
C LEU A 263 8.49 5.77 -26.46
N ALA A 264 9.11 6.69 -27.18
CA ALA A 264 9.76 6.42 -28.47
C ALA A 264 10.93 5.39 -28.39
N GLN A 265 11.43 5.08 -27.19
CA GLN A 265 12.45 4.05 -26.97
C GLN A 265 11.84 2.66 -26.72
N LEU A 266 10.51 2.58 -26.65
CA LEU A 266 9.76 1.34 -26.46
C LEU A 266 9.10 0.93 -27.77
N HIS A 267 8.94 -0.37 -27.99
CA HIS A 267 8.18 -0.89 -29.14
C HIS A 267 6.67 -0.90 -28.81
N ILE A 268 6.15 0.27 -28.43
CA ILE A 268 4.74 0.53 -28.09
C ILE A 268 4.31 1.81 -28.80
N GLU A 269 3.29 1.69 -29.62
CA GLU A 269 2.66 2.85 -30.26
C GLU A 269 1.70 3.55 -29.29
N GLU A 270 1.45 4.84 -29.49
CA GLU A 270 0.51 5.60 -28.65
C GLU A 270 -0.90 5.00 -28.69
N SER A 271 -1.30 4.41 -29.81
CA SER A 271 -2.56 3.66 -29.98
C SER A 271 -2.66 2.41 -29.11
N ASP A 272 -1.53 1.81 -28.72
CA ASP A 272 -1.47 0.58 -27.92
C ASP A 272 -1.40 0.82 -26.41
N LEU A 273 -1.29 2.09 -25.96
CA LEU A 273 -1.19 2.41 -24.53
C LEU A 273 -2.36 1.86 -23.70
N GLY A 274 -3.59 1.95 -24.23
CA GLY A 274 -4.76 1.38 -23.56
C GLY A 274 -4.71 -0.16 -23.47
N LYS A 275 -4.19 -0.80 -24.54
CA LYS A 275 -3.99 -2.26 -24.57
C LYS A 275 -2.90 -2.68 -23.58
N LEU A 276 -1.82 -1.92 -23.51
CA LEU A 276 -0.75 -2.13 -22.55
C LEU A 276 -1.24 -1.98 -21.10
N GLU A 277 -2.02 -0.95 -20.80
CA GLU A 277 -2.63 -0.76 -19.47
C GLU A 277 -3.51 -1.95 -19.10
N THR A 278 -4.36 -2.41 -20.02
CA THR A 278 -5.22 -3.59 -19.81
C THR A 278 -4.37 -4.84 -19.53
N ALA A 279 -3.30 -5.07 -20.28
CA ALA A 279 -2.38 -6.19 -20.05
C ALA A 279 -1.75 -6.14 -18.66
N ILE A 280 -1.27 -4.97 -18.25
CA ILE A 280 -0.67 -4.78 -16.93
C ILE A 280 -1.71 -4.99 -15.82
N PHE A 281 -2.93 -4.50 -15.99
CA PHE A 281 -4.01 -4.70 -15.02
C PHE A 281 -4.39 -6.17 -14.88
N LYS A 282 -4.36 -6.96 -15.96
CA LYS A 282 -4.56 -8.41 -15.92
C LYS A 282 -3.44 -9.14 -15.19
N LEU A 283 -2.19 -8.71 -15.36
CA LEU A 283 -1.07 -9.21 -14.56
C LEU A 283 -1.23 -8.88 -13.07
N ILE A 284 -1.66 -7.66 -12.74
CA ILE A 284 -1.95 -7.27 -11.36
C ILE A 284 -3.13 -8.09 -10.80
N ARG A 285 -4.14 -8.36 -11.60
CA ARG A 285 -5.27 -9.21 -11.23
C ARG A 285 -4.85 -10.64 -10.95
N LYS A 286 -3.97 -11.22 -11.78
CA LYS A 286 -3.41 -12.57 -11.60
C LYS A 286 -2.61 -12.69 -10.32
N ARG A 287 -1.91 -11.67 -9.88
CA ARG A 287 -1.03 -11.58 -8.69
C ARG A 287 0.21 -12.46 -8.75
N ASN A 288 0.01 -13.77 -8.67
CA ASN A 288 1.11 -14.73 -8.70
C ASN A 288 1.50 -15.01 -10.16
N LEU A 289 2.69 -14.55 -10.53
CA LEU A 289 3.27 -14.72 -11.85
C LEU A 289 4.18 -15.93 -11.98
N ASN A 290 4.31 -16.74 -10.92
CA ASN A 290 5.12 -17.95 -10.93
C ASN A 290 4.23 -19.18 -10.99
N SER A 291 4.57 -20.13 -11.85
CA SER A 291 3.98 -21.47 -11.91
C SER A 291 5.02 -22.51 -11.55
N ARG A 292 4.56 -23.68 -11.11
CA ARG A 292 5.43 -24.82 -10.83
C ARG A 292 6.12 -25.37 -12.10
N ASP A 293 5.52 -25.08 -13.26
CA ASP A 293 5.99 -25.53 -14.57
C ASP A 293 6.97 -24.56 -15.24
N MET A 294 7.37 -23.49 -14.52
CA MET A 294 8.32 -22.49 -15.01
C MET A 294 9.76 -22.89 -14.72
N ASP A 295 10.58 -23.00 -15.75
CA ASP A 295 12.04 -23.20 -15.62
C ASP A 295 12.76 -22.02 -14.94
N SER A 296 12.21 -20.82 -15.06
CA SER A 296 12.74 -19.62 -14.44
C SER A 296 11.63 -18.78 -13.83
N PRO A 297 11.65 -18.50 -12.52
CA PRO A 297 10.65 -17.67 -11.88
C PRO A 297 10.75 -16.22 -12.38
N VAL A 298 9.60 -15.62 -12.69
CA VAL A 298 9.51 -14.20 -13.12
C VAL A 298 9.82 -13.24 -11.97
N GLY A 299 9.73 -13.75 -10.74
CA GLY A 299 9.87 -12.96 -9.52
C GLY A 299 8.52 -12.43 -9.01
N LYS A 300 8.58 -11.46 -8.13
CA LYS A 300 7.37 -10.83 -7.57
C LYS A 300 6.73 -9.89 -8.58
N LEU A 301 5.41 -9.77 -8.52
CA LEU A 301 4.63 -8.92 -9.42
C LEU A 301 5.19 -7.48 -9.54
N HIS A 302 5.47 -6.83 -8.44
CA HIS A 302 5.97 -5.45 -8.43
C HIS A 302 7.40 -5.36 -9.01
N GLU A 303 8.23 -6.38 -8.84
CA GLU A 303 9.57 -6.46 -9.47
C GLU A 303 9.46 -6.61 -10.98
N PHE A 304 8.51 -7.41 -11.45
CA PHE A 304 8.23 -7.53 -12.87
C PHE A 304 7.79 -6.18 -13.48
N ILE A 305 6.87 -5.47 -12.81
CA ILE A 305 6.41 -4.17 -13.28
C ILE A 305 7.57 -3.16 -13.41
N ARG A 306 8.52 -3.16 -12.49
CA ARG A 306 9.74 -2.32 -12.61
C ARG A 306 10.61 -2.69 -13.81
N LYS A 307 10.58 -3.93 -14.26
CA LYS A 307 11.33 -4.42 -15.42
C LYS A 307 10.59 -4.21 -16.75
N LEU A 308 9.32 -3.79 -16.74
CA LEU A 308 8.52 -3.57 -17.95
C LEU A 308 9.25 -2.75 -19.03
N PRO A 309 9.93 -1.63 -18.72
CA PRO A 309 10.65 -0.87 -19.76
C PRO A 309 11.63 -1.73 -20.54
N LYS A 310 12.32 -2.68 -19.89
CA LYS A 310 13.27 -3.60 -20.51
C LYS A 310 12.59 -4.58 -21.46
N TYR A 311 11.43 -5.12 -21.06
CA TYR A 311 10.64 -6.00 -21.93
C TYR A 311 10.07 -5.25 -23.13
N LEU A 312 9.57 -4.04 -22.91
CA LEU A 312 8.95 -3.24 -23.97
C LEU A 312 9.96 -2.61 -24.95
N ALA A 313 11.25 -2.59 -24.60
CA ALA A 313 12.33 -2.23 -25.49
C ALA A 313 12.69 -3.36 -26.50
N ASN A 314 12.12 -4.57 -26.32
CA ASN A 314 12.23 -5.66 -27.29
C ASN A 314 10.87 -5.84 -27.99
N GLU A 315 10.86 -5.81 -29.33
CA GLU A 315 9.64 -5.82 -30.13
C GLU A 315 8.78 -7.09 -29.91
N ASP A 316 9.40 -8.27 -29.91
CA ASP A 316 8.68 -9.54 -29.78
C ASP A 316 8.20 -9.75 -28.33
N ALA A 317 8.98 -9.31 -27.36
CA ALA A 317 8.55 -9.31 -25.95
C ALA A 317 7.40 -8.33 -25.72
N ALA A 318 7.43 -7.13 -26.31
CA ALA A 318 6.34 -6.17 -26.25
C ALA A 318 5.04 -6.76 -26.85
N LYS A 319 5.12 -7.36 -28.03
CA LYS A 319 3.97 -8.05 -28.67
C LYS A 319 3.40 -9.16 -27.77
N SER A 320 4.25 -9.94 -27.11
CA SER A 320 3.81 -11.00 -26.20
C SER A 320 3.10 -10.44 -24.98
N ILE A 321 3.59 -9.34 -24.39
CA ILE A 321 2.92 -8.65 -23.28
C ILE A 321 1.57 -8.10 -23.70
N LEU A 322 1.48 -7.45 -24.88
CA LEU A 322 0.23 -6.88 -25.39
C LEU A 322 -0.86 -7.94 -25.60
N LYS A 323 -0.50 -9.19 -25.96
CA LYS A 323 -1.47 -10.29 -26.09
C LYS A 323 -2.19 -10.65 -24.78
N ILE A 324 -1.60 -10.34 -23.63
CA ILE A 324 -2.26 -10.55 -22.34
C ILE A 324 -3.55 -9.73 -22.23
N ALA A 325 -3.64 -8.61 -22.91
CA ALA A 325 -4.86 -7.81 -22.96
C ALA A 325 -6.03 -8.53 -23.61
N ASP A 326 -5.79 -9.49 -24.49
CA ASP A 326 -6.81 -10.22 -25.23
C ASP A 326 -7.45 -11.37 -24.39
N VAL A 327 -6.87 -11.69 -23.22
CA VAL A 327 -7.43 -12.67 -22.26
C VAL A 327 -8.82 -12.21 -21.80
N PRO A 328 -9.85 -13.06 -21.75
CA PRO A 328 -11.19 -12.67 -21.31
C PRO A 328 -11.20 -12.07 -19.90
N ASP A 329 -12.02 -11.04 -19.68
CA ASP A 329 -12.18 -10.39 -18.37
C ASP A 329 -13.09 -11.16 -17.43
N ASP A 330 -14.12 -11.82 -17.96
CA ASP A 330 -15.10 -12.56 -17.21
C ASP A 330 -14.73 -14.02 -16.99
N ILE A 331 -15.27 -14.61 -15.94
CA ILE A 331 -15.28 -16.05 -15.70
C ILE A 331 -16.69 -16.60 -15.99
N PRO A 332 -16.83 -17.90 -16.29
CA PRO A 332 -18.15 -18.53 -16.43
C PRO A 332 -19.07 -18.22 -15.24
N GLU A 333 -20.33 -17.97 -15.51
CA GLU A 333 -21.28 -17.55 -14.47
C GLU A 333 -21.36 -18.56 -13.32
N GLU A 334 -21.32 -19.85 -13.63
CA GLU A 334 -21.33 -20.93 -12.64
C GLU A 334 -20.13 -20.87 -11.70
N ALA A 335 -18.99 -20.36 -12.19
CA ALA A 335 -17.77 -20.21 -11.38
C ALA A 335 -17.84 -19.05 -10.39
N LYS A 336 -18.84 -18.16 -10.52
CA LYS A 336 -19.06 -17.04 -9.59
C LYS A 336 -19.76 -17.45 -8.30
N TYR A 337 -20.27 -18.68 -8.24
CA TYR A 337 -21.03 -19.20 -7.09
C TYR A 337 -20.34 -20.41 -6.49
N ASP A 338 -20.57 -20.65 -5.19
CA ASP A 338 -20.14 -21.87 -4.51
C ASP A 338 -21.17 -23.01 -4.73
N LYS A 339 -20.89 -24.18 -4.14
CA LYS A 339 -21.77 -25.35 -4.24
C LYS A 339 -23.14 -25.17 -3.57
N GLU A 340 -23.25 -24.16 -2.70
CA GLU A 340 -24.46 -23.82 -1.96
C GLU A 340 -25.28 -22.72 -2.67
N GLY A 341 -24.80 -22.23 -3.84
CA GLY A 341 -25.43 -21.16 -4.62
C GLY A 341 -25.14 -19.75 -4.10
N LYS A 342 -24.20 -19.60 -3.16
CA LYS A 342 -23.78 -18.29 -2.67
C LYS A 342 -22.73 -17.70 -3.60
N ARG A 343 -22.87 -16.41 -3.96
CA ARG A 343 -21.90 -15.70 -4.78
C ARG A 343 -20.59 -15.52 -4.03
N HIS A 344 -19.47 -15.82 -4.69
CA HIS A 344 -18.13 -15.57 -4.19
C HIS A 344 -17.85 -14.07 -4.05
N SER A 345 -16.98 -13.71 -3.11
CA SER A 345 -16.45 -12.36 -3.01
C SER A 345 -15.65 -12.00 -4.28
N GLU A 346 -15.56 -10.73 -4.59
CA GLU A 346 -14.80 -10.25 -5.76
C GLU A 346 -13.32 -10.69 -5.72
N ARG A 347 -12.77 -10.86 -4.54
CA ARG A 347 -11.41 -11.39 -4.34
C ARG A 347 -11.31 -12.87 -4.72
N GLU A 348 -12.29 -13.67 -4.36
CA GLU A 348 -12.37 -15.09 -4.77
C GLU A 348 -12.60 -15.22 -6.26
N ILE A 349 -13.43 -14.34 -6.85
CA ILE A 349 -13.63 -14.23 -8.29
C ILE A 349 -12.32 -13.92 -9.00
N ASP A 350 -11.50 -12.98 -8.48
CA ASP A 350 -10.18 -12.69 -9.04
C ASP A 350 -9.22 -13.89 -8.95
N SER A 351 -9.28 -14.64 -7.84
CA SER A 351 -8.46 -15.85 -7.68
C SER A 351 -8.86 -16.93 -8.69
N LYS A 352 -10.17 -17.12 -8.88
CA LYS A 352 -10.71 -18.07 -9.89
C LYS A 352 -10.36 -17.62 -11.31
N TRP A 353 -10.50 -16.34 -11.62
CA TRP A 353 -10.09 -15.77 -12.90
C TRP A 353 -8.61 -16.06 -13.17
N GLY A 354 -7.76 -15.80 -12.16
CA GLY A 354 -6.33 -16.05 -12.26
C GLY A 354 -5.96 -17.52 -12.46
N ALA A 355 -6.73 -18.46 -11.90
CA ALA A 355 -6.53 -19.89 -12.10
C ALA A 355 -7.01 -20.35 -13.48
N LEU A 356 -8.17 -19.89 -13.94
CA LEU A 356 -8.72 -20.25 -15.25
C LEU A 356 -7.86 -19.74 -16.42
N ASN A 357 -7.28 -18.55 -16.30
CA ASN A 357 -6.50 -17.90 -17.34
C ASN A 357 -4.98 -18.06 -17.15
N GLU A 358 -4.57 -18.90 -16.22
CA GLU A 358 -3.14 -19.07 -15.87
C GLU A 358 -2.27 -19.40 -17.08
N ARG A 359 -2.69 -20.41 -17.87
CA ARG A 359 -1.92 -20.88 -19.02
C ARG A 359 -1.70 -19.77 -20.06
N GLU A 360 -2.72 -18.96 -20.31
CA GLU A 360 -2.65 -17.92 -21.34
C GLU A 360 -1.85 -16.71 -20.86
N VAL A 361 -2.12 -16.24 -19.62
CA VAL A 361 -1.38 -15.10 -19.03
C VAL A 361 0.09 -15.44 -18.86
N LEU A 362 0.40 -16.60 -18.23
CA LEU A 362 1.79 -16.96 -17.96
C LEU A 362 2.51 -17.43 -19.21
N GLY A 363 1.83 -18.05 -20.20
CA GLY A 363 2.40 -18.41 -21.49
C GLY A 363 2.94 -17.20 -22.22
N ASN A 364 2.14 -16.14 -22.37
CA ASN A 364 2.57 -14.90 -23.01
C ASN A 364 3.71 -14.21 -22.23
N LEU A 365 3.69 -14.30 -20.90
CA LEU A 365 4.76 -13.76 -20.06
C LEU A 365 6.09 -14.50 -20.23
N LEU A 366 6.03 -15.83 -20.32
CA LEU A 366 7.20 -16.68 -20.60
C LEU A 366 7.78 -16.43 -21.98
N ASP A 367 6.92 -16.27 -22.99
CA ASP A 367 7.38 -15.93 -24.33
C ASP A 367 8.08 -14.57 -24.35
N ALA A 368 7.53 -13.56 -23.66
CA ALA A 368 8.20 -12.28 -23.50
C ALA A 368 9.57 -12.41 -22.82
N GLN A 369 9.67 -13.25 -21.77
CA GLN A 369 10.93 -13.52 -21.08
C GLN A 369 11.96 -14.21 -21.98
N ARG A 370 11.52 -15.21 -22.78
CA ARG A 370 12.39 -15.90 -23.73
C ARG A 370 12.93 -14.96 -24.81
N HIS A 371 12.09 -14.10 -25.34
CA HIS A 371 12.53 -13.11 -26.32
C HIS A 371 13.58 -12.16 -25.76
N LEU A 372 13.37 -11.66 -24.53
CA LEU A 372 14.34 -10.82 -23.86
C LEU A 372 15.67 -11.56 -23.58
N THR A 373 15.61 -12.78 -23.04
CA THR A 373 16.81 -13.60 -22.76
C THR A 373 17.59 -13.92 -24.02
N ASN A 374 16.89 -14.22 -25.13
CA ASN A 374 17.52 -14.50 -26.40
C ASN A 374 18.22 -13.26 -26.98
N GLN A 375 17.63 -12.08 -26.83
CA GLN A 375 18.26 -10.81 -27.21
C GLN A 375 19.51 -10.56 -26.37
N GLU A 376 19.41 -10.66 -25.04
CA GLU A 376 20.54 -10.49 -24.13
C GLU A 376 21.70 -11.44 -24.44
N ALA A 377 21.39 -12.69 -24.79
CA ALA A 377 22.40 -13.67 -25.18
C ALA A 377 23.10 -13.31 -26.51
N ARG A 378 22.38 -12.67 -27.46
CA ARG A 378 22.95 -12.18 -28.74
C ARG A 378 23.79 -10.93 -28.53
N ASP A 379 23.36 -10.04 -27.64
CA ASP A 379 24.03 -8.76 -27.40
C ASP A 379 25.25 -8.92 -26.48
N LYS A 380 25.26 -9.94 -25.63
CA LYS A 380 26.30 -10.19 -24.63
C LYS A 380 27.73 -10.23 -25.17
N PRO A 381 28.03 -10.90 -26.31
CA PRO A 381 29.39 -10.89 -26.88
C PRO A 381 29.85 -9.48 -27.25
N LEU A 382 28.96 -8.65 -27.84
CA LEU A 382 29.28 -7.27 -28.18
C LEU A 382 29.53 -6.42 -26.94
N GLU A 383 28.66 -6.51 -25.93
CA GLU A 383 28.84 -5.82 -24.63
C GLU A 383 30.19 -6.16 -23.99
N LEU A 384 30.58 -7.43 -24.00
CA LEU A 384 31.86 -7.88 -23.46
C LEU A 384 33.05 -7.31 -24.22
N LEU A 385 32.95 -7.22 -25.57
CA LEU A 385 33.98 -6.62 -26.39
C LEU A 385 34.07 -5.09 -26.14
N GLU A 386 32.96 -4.39 -26.05
CA GLU A 386 32.91 -2.96 -25.71
C GLU A 386 33.47 -2.68 -24.32
N ASP A 387 33.14 -3.51 -23.33
CA ASP A 387 33.67 -3.37 -21.96
C ASP A 387 35.18 -3.62 -21.92
N ALA A 388 35.66 -4.64 -22.66
CA ALA A 388 37.08 -4.91 -22.81
C ALA A 388 37.80 -3.73 -23.48
N LEU A 389 37.24 -3.18 -24.58
CA LEU A 389 37.79 -2.02 -25.27
C LEU A 389 37.84 -0.80 -24.33
N ARG A 390 36.76 -0.54 -23.58
CA ARG A 390 36.71 0.54 -22.61
C ARG A 390 37.78 0.41 -21.52
N LYS A 391 38.00 -0.81 -21.03
CA LYS A 391 39.05 -1.10 -20.02
C LYS A 391 40.44 -0.93 -20.61
N LEU A 392 40.67 -1.36 -21.84
CA LEU A 392 41.94 -1.16 -22.56
C LEU A 392 42.24 0.32 -22.86
N ASN A 393 41.20 1.13 -23.08
CA ASN A 393 41.34 2.57 -23.26
C ASN A 393 41.41 3.39 -21.97
N HIS A 394 41.41 2.74 -20.82
CA HIS A 394 41.41 3.44 -19.53
C HIS A 394 42.72 4.23 -19.34
N SER A 395 42.62 5.48 -18.92
CA SER A 395 43.75 6.41 -18.77
C SER A 395 44.89 5.89 -17.89
N ASN A 396 44.60 5.00 -16.94
CA ASN A 396 45.58 4.39 -16.04
C ASN A 396 46.29 3.17 -16.65
N LEU A 397 45.82 2.66 -17.80
CA LEU A 397 46.47 1.53 -18.49
C LEU A 397 47.65 2.07 -19.33
N LYS A 398 48.70 2.49 -18.63
CA LYS A 398 49.97 2.97 -19.21
C LYS A 398 51.12 2.25 -18.55
N VAL A 399 52.11 1.86 -19.35
CA VAL A 399 53.35 1.24 -18.84
C VAL A 399 54.00 2.08 -17.76
N SER A 400 53.94 3.41 -17.90
CA SER A 400 54.46 4.35 -16.90
C SER A 400 53.77 4.31 -15.52
N ASN A 401 52.57 3.75 -15.46
CA ASN A 401 51.78 3.63 -14.22
C ASN A 401 51.92 2.25 -13.57
N MET A 402 52.69 1.34 -14.19
CA MET A 402 52.88 -0.03 -13.71
C MET A 402 54.11 -0.08 -12.78
N GLY A 403 53.95 -0.71 -11.63
CA GLY A 403 55.07 -0.97 -10.72
C GLY A 403 56.11 -1.91 -11.38
N SER A 404 57.37 -1.71 -11.12
CA SER A 404 58.45 -2.50 -11.72
C SER A 404 58.31 -4.01 -11.46
N GLU A 405 57.74 -4.38 -10.31
CA GLU A 405 57.47 -5.78 -9.92
C GLU A 405 56.37 -6.47 -10.76
N TYR A 406 55.54 -5.71 -11.45
CA TYR A 406 54.43 -6.24 -12.26
C TYR A 406 54.64 -6.07 -13.77
N TYR A 407 55.81 -5.52 -14.17
CA TYR A 407 56.08 -5.17 -15.57
C TYR A 407 56.06 -6.42 -16.50
N GLU A 408 56.74 -7.52 -16.11
CA GLU A 408 56.81 -8.75 -16.89
C GLU A 408 55.41 -9.35 -17.04
N GLN A 409 54.68 -9.48 -15.94
CA GLN A 409 53.29 -9.99 -15.94
C GLN A 409 52.33 -9.11 -16.76
N GLY A 410 52.48 -7.78 -16.69
CA GLY A 410 51.70 -6.86 -17.49
C GLY A 410 52.00 -6.97 -18.98
N MET A 411 53.21 -7.21 -19.39
CA MET A 411 53.63 -7.43 -20.77
C MET A 411 53.10 -8.76 -21.32
N GLU A 412 53.13 -9.86 -20.51
CA GLU A 412 52.52 -11.14 -20.88
C GLU A 412 51.03 -11.01 -21.13
N LEU A 413 50.30 -10.32 -20.24
CA LEU A 413 48.87 -10.04 -20.41
C LEU A 413 48.57 -9.19 -21.66
N ALA A 414 49.39 -8.16 -21.93
CA ALA A 414 49.24 -7.35 -23.15
C ALA A 414 49.51 -8.09 -24.45
N GLN A 415 50.35 -9.14 -24.41
CA GLN A 415 50.57 -9.99 -25.57
C GLN A 415 49.46 -11.05 -25.79
N ALA A 416 48.72 -11.39 -24.69
CA ALA A 416 47.60 -12.32 -24.75
C ALA A 416 46.27 -11.68 -25.20
N ILE A 417 46.20 -10.36 -25.19
CA ILE A 417 45.06 -9.55 -25.71
C ILE A 417 45.28 -9.22 -27.19
#